data_43a8b13ae5af60d4f46462e94e67a8a2
#
_entry.id   43a8b13ae5af60d4f46462e94e67a8a2
#
_cell.length_a   1.000
_cell.length_b   1.000
_cell.length_c   1.000
_cell.angle_alpha   90.00
_cell.angle_beta   90.00
_cell.angle_gamma   90.00
#
_symmetry.space_group_name_H-M   'P 1'
#
loop_
_entity.id
_entity.type
_entity.pdbx_description
1 polymer ?
#
loop_
_entity_poly.entity_id
_entity_poly.type
_entity_poly.pdbx_seq_one_letter_code
_entity_poly.pdbx_strand_id
1 'polypeptide(L)'
;MSTAAHVHEEDHGHHHKETFMTKYIFSQDHKMIAKQYLITGLFMGIIGIAMSLLFRIQLAWPEQSFAIFDVLLGKWAPEGVMDPNVYLALVTIHGTIMVFFVLTAGLSGTFSNLLIPLQIGARDMASGLLNMISFWLFFL
;
A
#
# COMPACT_ATOMS: atom_id res chain seq x y z
N MET A 1 59.62 18.88 24.81
CA MET A 1 58.64 18.07 25.55
C MET A 1 57.33 18.84 25.54
N SER A 2 56.42 18.51 24.62
CA SER A 2 55.09 19.10 24.55
C SER A 2 54.11 17.94 24.42
N THR A 3 53.38 17.73 25.47
CA THR A 3 52.38 16.66 25.61
C THR A 3 51.09 17.14 24.99
N ALA A 4 50.76 16.67 23.78
CA ALA A 4 49.45 16.90 23.15
C ALA A 4 48.42 16.04 23.88
N ALA A 5 47.54 16.69 24.62
CA ALA A 5 46.37 16.08 25.21
C ALA A 5 45.34 15.72 24.11
N HIS A 6 45.14 14.45 23.85
CA HIS A 6 44.01 13.96 23.08
C HIS A 6 42.72 14.22 23.87
N VAL A 7 41.95 15.20 23.40
CA VAL A 7 40.59 15.41 23.82
C VAL A 7 39.74 14.33 23.09
N HIS A 8 39.33 13.32 23.84
CA HIS A 8 38.27 12.42 23.40
C HIS A 8 36.96 13.22 23.39
N GLU A 9 36.52 13.64 22.24
CA GLU A 9 35.17 14.11 22.00
C GLU A 9 34.27 12.88 22.13
N GLU A 10 33.63 12.73 23.29
CA GLU A 10 32.54 11.76 23.46
C GLU A 10 31.37 12.26 22.59
N ASP A 11 31.19 11.64 21.44
CA ASP A 11 30.01 11.74 20.61
C ASP A 11 28.82 11.16 21.40
N HIS A 12 28.16 12.02 22.18
CA HIS A 12 26.86 11.73 22.77
C HIS A 12 25.82 11.66 21.65
N GLY A 13 25.86 10.57 20.88
CA GLY A 13 24.77 10.19 20.00
C GLY A 13 23.47 10.11 20.79
N HIS A 14 22.67 11.17 20.72
CA HIS A 14 21.30 11.16 21.17
C HIS A 14 20.55 10.09 20.38
N HIS A 15 20.55 8.85 20.90
CA HIS A 15 19.63 7.81 20.49
C HIS A 15 18.21 8.29 20.87
N HIS A 16 17.61 9.12 20.04
CA HIS A 16 16.17 9.30 20.08
C HIS A 16 15.55 7.92 19.96
N LYS A 17 14.88 7.48 21.03
CA LYS A 17 14.08 6.25 20.99
C LYS A 17 13.04 6.43 19.91
N GLU A 18 13.31 5.84 18.75
CA GLU A 18 12.39 5.88 17.63
C GLU A 18 11.07 5.24 18.07
N THR A 19 10.03 6.03 18.16
CA THR A 19 8.68 5.54 18.44
C THR A 19 8.22 4.70 17.26
N PHE A 20 7.42 3.64 17.51
CA PHE A 20 6.85 2.78 16.46
C PHE A 20 6.24 3.61 15.31
N MET A 21 5.51 4.67 15.63
CA MET A 21 4.91 5.59 14.66
C MET A 21 5.94 6.25 13.75
N THR A 22 7.05 6.76 14.32
CA THR A 22 8.10 7.44 13.54
C THR A 22 8.86 6.44 12.67
N LYS A 23 9.08 5.22 13.16
CA LYS A 23 9.85 4.20 12.44
C LYS A 23 9.06 3.55 11.29
N TYR A 24 7.76 3.28 11.48
CA TYR A 24 6.97 2.48 10.53
C TYR A 24 5.94 3.30 9.74
N ILE A 25 5.41 4.39 10.28
CA ILE A 25 4.34 5.17 9.66
C ILE A 25 4.91 6.42 8.98
N PHE A 26 5.72 7.20 9.69
CA PHE A 26 6.34 8.44 9.19
C PHE A 26 7.83 8.26 8.87
N SER A 27 8.22 7.07 8.41
CA SER A 27 9.59 6.80 8.03
C SER A 27 9.99 7.57 6.78
N GLN A 28 11.20 8.11 6.76
CA GLN A 28 11.82 8.72 5.58
C GLN A 28 12.75 7.74 4.84
N ASP A 29 12.93 6.53 5.37
CA ASP A 29 13.73 5.48 4.75
C ASP A 29 12.98 4.90 3.53
N HIS A 30 13.63 4.95 2.37
CA HIS A 30 13.09 4.44 1.11
C HIS A 30 12.65 2.96 1.19
N LYS A 31 13.35 2.14 1.99
CA LYS A 31 13.00 0.72 2.19
C LYS A 31 11.70 0.55 2.97
N MET A 32 11.46 1.40 3.95
CA MET A 32 10.20 1.36 4.71
C MET A 32 9.03 1.87 3.88
N ILE A 33 9.24 2.92 3.10
CA ILE A 33 8.22 3.46 2.18
C ILE A 33 7.90 2.43 1.10
N ALA A 34 8.89 1.74 0.54
CA ALA A 34 8.67 0.63 -0.39
C ALA A 34 7.79 -0.47 0.21
N LYS A 35 8.03 -0.84 1.49
CA LYS A 35 7.17 -1.82 2.21
C LYS A 35 5.75 -1.30 2.43
N GLN A 36 5.58 -0.02 2.73
CA GLN A 36 4.25 0.60 2.88
C GLN A 36 3.47 0.51 1.57
N TYR A 37 4.07 0.85 0.43
CA TYR A 37 3.47 0.70 -0.89
C TYR A 37 3.11 -0.77 -1.18
N LEU A 38 4.02 -1.71 -0.88
CA LEU A 38 3.78 -3.13 -1.10
C LEU A 38 2.61 -3.66 -0.27
N ILE A 39 2.58 -3.34 1.03
CA ILE A 39 1.52 -3.82 1.94
C ILE A 39 0.16 -3.22 1.52
N THR A 40 0.13 -1.92 1.20
CA THR A 40 -1.09 -1.25 0.73
C THR A 40 -1.57 -1.85 -0.60
N GLY A 41 -0.67 -2.04 -1.55
CA GLY A 41 -1.00 -2.65 -2.84
C GLY A 41 -1.49 -4.09 -2.69
N LEU A 42 -0.87 -4.89 -1.82
CA LEU A 42 -1.29 -6.26 -1.55
C LEU A 42 -2.67 -6.31 -0.88
N PHE A 43 -2.91 -5.45 0.11
CA PHE A 43 -4.20 -5.36 0.79
C PHE A 43 -5.33 -4.97 -0.18
N MET A 44 -5.10 -3.94 -1.00
CA MET A 44 -6.06 -3.52 -2.03
C MET A 44 -6.23 -4.58 -3.11
N GLY A 45 -5.17 -5.33 -3.44
CA GLY A 45 -5.23 -6.47 -4.35
C GLY A 45 -6.16 -7.58 -3.86
N ILE A 46 -6.10 -7.91 -2.56
CA ILE A 46 -7.01 -8.90 -1.96
C ILE A 46 -8.46 -8.43 -2.06
N ILE A 47 -8.73 -7.15 -1.77
CA ILE A 47 -10.07 -6.57 -1.95
C ILE A 47 -10.52 -6.66 -3.41
N GLY A 48 -9.64 -6.29 -4.35
CA GLY A 48 -9.90 -6.39 -5.78
C GLY A 48 -10.23 -7.81 -6.22
N ILE A 49 -9.48 -8.81 -5.76
CA ILE A 49 -9.73 -10.24 -6.04
C ILE A 49 -11.10 -10.66 -5.48
N ALA A 50 -11.43 -10.28 -4.25
CA ALA A 50 -12.72 -10.60 -3.65
C ALA A 50 -13.89 -10.03 -4.48
N MET A 51 -13.79 -8.76 -4.91
CA MET A 51 -14.77 -8.14 -5.80
C MET A 51 -14.88 -8.88 -7.15
N SER A 52 -13.74 -9.28 -7.71
CA SER A 52 -13.70 -10.05 -8.96
C SER A 52 -14.43 -11.39 -8.84
N LEU A 53 -14.24 -12.09 -7.73
CA LEU A 53 -14.96 -13.35 -7.48
C LEU A 53 -16.48 -13.12 -7.43
N LEU A 54 -16.94 -12.08 -6.75
CA LEU A 54 -18.37 -11.79 -6.61
C LEU A 54 -19.03 -11.56 -7.97
N PHE A 55 -18.51 -10.66 -8.80
CA PHE A 55 -19.16 -10.40 -10.09
C PHE A 55 -18.97 -11.55 -11.09
N ARG A 56 -17.93 -12.36 -10.98
CA ARG A 56 -17.74 -13.56 -11.82
C ARG A 56 -18.72 -14.68 -11.45
N ILE A 57 -19.02 -14.87 -10.16
CA ILE A 57 -20.03 -15.82 -9.73
C ILE A 57 -21.41 -15.39 -10.29
N GLN A 58 -21.77 -14.12 -10.19
CA GLN A 58 -23.02 -13.62 -10.75
C GLN A 58 -23.08 -13.81 -12.27
N LEU A 59 -21.98 -13.60 -12.99
CA LEU A 59 -21.93 -13.79 -14.44
C LEU A 59 -22.05 -15.27 -14.84
N ALA A 60 -21.48 -16.19 -14.04
CA ALA A 60 -21.52 -17.61 -14.33
C ALA A 60 -22.93 -18.23 -14.09
N TRP A 61 -23.65 -17.71 -13.11
CA TRP A 61 -24.97 -18.17 -12.72
C TRP A 61 -25.93 -17.01 -12.48
N PRO A 62 -26.41 -16.35 -13.54
CA PRO A 62 -27.16 -15.08 -13.43
C PRO A 62 -28.55 -15.23 -12.77
N GLU A 63 -29.15 -16.41 -12.82
CA GLU A 63 -30.48 -16.67 -12.25
C GLU A 63 -30.47 -17.40 -10.90
N GLN A 64 -29.26 -17.79 -10.42
CA GLN A 64 -29.14 -18.44 -9.13
C GLN A 64 -28.97 -17.45 -7.99
N SER A 65 -29.74 -17.64 -6.93
CA SER A 65 -29.55 -16.91 -5.67
C SER A 65 -28.43 -17.52 -4.87
N PHE A 66 -27.52 -16.69 -4.39
CA PHE A 66 -26.43 -17.09 -3.52
C PHE A 66 -26.53 -16.41 -2.15
N ALA A 67 -26.56 -17.20 -1.10
CA ALA A 67 -26.59 -16.69 0.27
C ALA A 67 -25.39 -15.78 0.60
N ILE A 68 -24.26 -15.96 -0.10
CA ILE A 68 -23.07 -15.11 0.07
C ILE A 68 -23.33 -13.67 -0.38
N PHE A 69 -24.15 -13.46 -1.41
CA PHE A 69 -24.52 -12.12 -1.86
C PHE A 69 -25.44 -11.43 -0.88
N ASP A 70 -26.39 -12.17 -0.29
CA ASP A 70 -27.29 -11.64 0.72
C ASP A 70 -26.50 -11.19 1.98
N VAL A 71 -25.53 -11.99 2.42
CA VAL A 71 -24.68 -11.68 3.58
C VAL A 71 -23.71 -10.52 3.32
N LEU A 72 -23.06 -10.48 2.15
CA LEU A 72 -22.02 -9.49 1.85
C LEU A 72 -22.59 -8.18 1.31
N LEU A 73 -23.56 -8.26 0.42
CA LEU A 73 -24.13 -7.13 -0.31
C LEU A 73 -25.48 -6.67 0.28
N GLY A 74 -26.18 -7.54 1.04
CA GLY A 74 -27.45 -7.24 1.68
C GLY A 74 -28.45 -6.63 0.70
N LYS A 75 -28.90 -5.42 0.98
CA LYS A 75 -29.90 -4.71 0.15
C LYS A 75 -29.48 -4.45 -1.30
N TRP A 76 -28.21 -4.64 -1.64
CA TRP A 76 -27.67 -4.47 -3.01
C TRP A 76 -27.77 -5.75 -3.85
N ALA A 77 -28.13 -6.85 -3.23
CA ALA A 77 -28.40 -8.12 -3.89
C ALA A 77 -29.69 -8.74 -3.33
N PRO A 78 -30.87 -8.15 -3.59
CA PRO A 78 -32.13 -8.64 -3.10
C PRO A 78 -32.37 -10.07 -3.59
N GLU A 79 -32.79 -10.94 -2.68
CA GLU A 79 -33.03 -12.37 -2.97
C GLU A 79 -31.79 -13.14 -3.42
N GLY A 80 -30.57 -12.64 -3.09
CA GLY A 80 -29.31 -13.30 -3.43
C GLY A 80 -28.91 -13.18 -4.90
N VAL A 81 -29.54 -12.25 -5.65
CA VAL A 81 -29.19 -11.90 -7.03
C VAL A 81 -28.70 -10.46 -7.06
N MET A 82 -27.54 -10.23 -7.70
CA MET A 82 -26.92 -8.91 -7.72
C MET A 82 -27.67 -7.97 -8.67
N ASP A 83 -28.00 -6.76 -8.20
CA ASP A 83 -28.56 -5.70 -9.05
C ASP A 83 -27.59 -5.33 -10.18
N PRO A 84 -28.06 -5.11 -11.42
CA PRO A 84 -27.19 -4.75 -12.56
C PRO A 84 -26.33 -3.50 -12.34
N ASN A 85 -26.83 -2.50 -11.60
CA ASN A 85 -26.06 -1.30 -11.29
C ASN A 85 -24.94 -1.61 -10.29
N VAL A 86 -25.19 -2.49 -9.33
CA VAL A 86 -24.19 -2.96 -8.36
C VAL A 86 -23.12 -3.81 -9.06
N TYR A 87 -23.52 -4.67 -10.00
CA TYR A 87 -22.58 -5.41 -10.84
C TYR A 87 -21.64 -4.45 -11.60
N LEU A 88 -22.19 -3.46 -12.27
CA LEU A 88 -21.41 -2.47 -13.02
C LEU A 88 -20.48 -1.67 -12.10
N ALA A 89 -20.95 -1.26 -10.93
CA ALA A 89 -20.16 -0.56 -9.92
C ALA A 89 -19.00 -1.44 -9.44
N LEU A 90 -19.24 -2.72 -9.11
CA LEU A 90 -18.20 -3.65 -8.68
C LEU A 90 -17.12 -3.85 -9.75
N VAL A 91 -17.48 -4.03 -11.01
CA VAL A 91 -16.54 -4.15 -12.14
C VAL A 91 -15.69 -2.88 -12.28
N THR A 92 -16.33 -1.71 -12.22
CA THR A 92 -15.64 -0.41 -12.35
C THR A 92 -14.69 -0.16 -11.20
N ILE A 93 -15.12 -0.37 -9.96
CA ILE A 93 -14.30 -0.17 -8.75
C ILE A 93 -13.16 -1.19 -8.73
N HIS A 94 -13.42 -2.46 -9.07
CA HIS A 94 -12.38 -3.48 -9.20
C HIS A 94 -11.29 -3.03 -10.19
N GLY A 95 -11.66 -2.60 -11.39
CA GLY A 95 -10.70 -2.13 -12.40
C GLY A 95 -9.89 -0.93 -11.90
N THR A 96 -10.53 0.02 -11.25
CA THR A 96 -9.86 1.19 -10.65
C THR A 96 -8.86 0.77 -9.57
N ILE A 97 -9.25 -0.09 -8.65
CA ILE A 97 -8.36 -0.61 -7.58
C ILE A 97 -7.15 -1.33 -8.19
N MET A 98 -7.38 -2.22 -9.16
CA MET A 98 -6.32 -3.00 -9.76
C MET A 98 -5.30 -2.14 -10.53
N VAL A 99 -5.77 -1.12 -11.24
CA VAL A 99 -4.87 -0.24 -12.01
C VAL A 99 -4.16 0.77 -11.11
N PHE A 100 -4.87 1.50 -10.28
CA PHE A 100 -4.27 2.60 -9.51
C PHE A 100 -3.58 2.11 -8.23
N PHE A 101 -4.20 1.23 -7.44
CA PHE A 101 -3.63 0.80 -6.17
C PHE A 101 -2.64 -0.35 -6.33
N VAL A 102 -2.97 -1.35 -7.13
CA VAL A 102 -2.11 -2.53 -7.25
C VAL A 102 -0.99 -2.30 -8.26
N LEU A 103 -1.32 -1.94 -9.50
CA LEU A 103 -0.33 -1.82 -10.56
C LEU A 103 0.51 -0.54 -10.40
N THR A 104 -0.13 0.62 -10.36
CA THR A 104 0.59 1.89 -10.38
C THR A 104 1.30 2.16 -9.05
N ALA A 105 0.58 2.18 -7.94
CA ALA A 105 1.17 2.51 -6.66
C ALA A 105 1.85 1.30 -6.00
N GLY A 106 1.17 0.16 -5.93
CA GLY A 106 1.70 -1.04 -5.28
C GLY A 106 2.98 -1.54 -5.94
N LEU A 107 2.93 -1.90 -7.22
CA LEU A 107 4.11 -2.42 -7.92
C LEU A 107 5.12 -1.31 -8.24
N SER A 108 4.70 -0.26 -8.94
CA SER A 108 5.62 0.79 -9.37
C SER A 108 6.21 1.56 -8.19
N GLY A 109 5.39 1.93 -7.20
CA GLY A 109 5.86 2.59 -5.97
C GLY A 109 6.83 1.72 -5.16
N THR A 110 6.56 0.42 -5.05
CA THR A 110 7.45 -0.51 -4.35
C THR A 110 8.79 -0.65 -5.07
N PHE A 111 8.75 -0.96 -6.37
CA PHE A 111 9.97 -1.22 -7.14
C PHE A 111 10.82 0.03 -7.32
N SER A 112 10.24 1.19 -7.59
CA SER A 112 10.99 2.42 -7.73
C SER A 112 11.71 2.79 -6.43
N ASN A 113 11.05 2.70 -5.30
CA ASN A 113 11.65 3.00 -4.00
C ASN A 113 12.72 1.98 -3.57
N LEU A 114 12.60 0.72 -4.00
CA LEU A 114 13.56 -0.32 -3.64
C LEU A 114 14.71 -0.42 -4.65
N LEU A 115 14.41 -0.46 -5.94
CA LEU A 115 15.41 -0.77 -6.97
C LEU A 115 16.24 0.44 -7.40
N ILE A 116 15.64 1.63 -7.51
CA ILE A 116 16.41 2.81 -8.00
C ILE A 116 17.61 3.12 -7.09
N PRO A 117 17.47 3.25 -5.75
CA PRO A 117 18.61 3.47 -4.89
C PRO A 117 19.64 2.35 -4.96
N LEU A 118 19.20 1.09 -5.06
CA LEU A 118 20.11 -0.05 -5.18
C LEU A 118 20.91 -0.04 -6.50
N GLN A 119 20.27 0.29 -7.62
CA GLN A 119 20.93 0.29 -8.94
C GLN A 119 21.95 1.40 -9.07
N ILE A 120 21.74 2.56 -8.48
CA ILE A 120 22.68 3.68 -8.49
C ILE A 120 23.70 3.63 -7.35
N GLY A 121 23.60 2.64 -6.45
CA GLY A 121 24.50 2.51 -5.29
C GLY A 121 24.31 3.59 -4.22
N ALA A 122 23.19 4.29 -4.21
CA ALA A 122 22.87 5.28 -3.19
C ALA A 122 22.40 4.61 -1.88
N ARG A 123 22.79 5.22 -0.74
CA ARG A 123 22.34 4.74 0.57
C ARG A 123 20.87 5.04 0.83
N ASP A 124 20.38 6.18 0.32
CA ASP A 124 19.00 6.64 0.48
C ASP A 124 18.60 7.55 -0.68
N MET A 125 17.31 7.94 -0.73
CA MET A 125 16.79 8.88 -1.71
C MET A 125 17.20 10.33 -1.37
N ALA A 126 17.27 11.18 -2.38
CA ALA A 126 17.67 12.59 -2.23
C ALA A 126 16.70 13.38 -1.31
N SER A 127 15.42 13.01 -1.26
CA SER A 127 14.41 13.64 -0.41
C SER A 127 13.48 12.61 0.21
N GLY A 128 13.85 12.07 1.37
CA GLY A 128 13.01 11.12 2.12
C GLY A 128 11.67 11.72 2.54
N LEU A 129 11.64 13.02 2.87
CA LEU A 129 10.41 13.71 3.24
C LEU A 129 9.38 13.75 2.09
N LEU A 130 9.80 14.15 0.89
CA LEU A 130 8.91 14.19 -0.28
C LEU A 130 8.41 12.80 -0.65
N ASN A 131 9.24 11.78 -0.51
CA ASN A 131 8.87 10.40 -0.78
C ASN A 131 7.81 9.90 0.23
N MET A 132 7.98 10.21 1.51
CA MET A 132 6.98 9.92 2.55
C MET A 132 5.65 10.65 2.28
N ILE A 133 5.69 11.93 1.94
CA ILE A 133 4.50 12.71 1.61
C ILE A 133 3.80 12.14 0.38
N SER A 134 4.53 11.68 -0.64
CA SER A 134 3.95 11.08 -1.84
C SER A 134 3.15 9.82 -1.52
N PHE A 135 3.65 8.98 -0.61
CA PHE A 135 2.90 7.82 -0.14
C PHE A 135 1.61 8.23 0.56
N TRP A 136 1.66 9.21 1.46
CA TRP A 136 0.47 9.63 2.22
C TRP A 136 -0.56 10.35 1.36
N LEU A 137 -0.14 11.17 0.39
CA LEU A 137 -1.04 11.78 -0.59
C LEU A 137 -1.73 10.75 -1.50
N PHE A 138 -1.04 9.66 -1.79
CA PHE A 138 -1.62 8.55 -2.53
C PHE A 138 -2.62 7.75 -1.68
N PHE A 139 -2.32 7.55 -0.39
CA PHE A 139 -3.13 6.75 0.52
C PHE A 139 -4.44 7.45 0.92
N LEU A 140 -4.46 8.80 1.01
CA LEU A 140 -5.63 9.62 1.34
C LEU A 140 -6.59 9.75 0.16
#